data_4b63f0301d64ad45269e085b51e1570d
#
_entry.id   4b63f0301d64ad45269e085b51e1570d
#
_cell.length_a   1.000
_cell.length_b   1.000
_cell.length_c   1.000
_cell.angle_alpha   90.00
_cell.angle_beta   90.00
_cell.angle_gamma   90.00
#
_symmetry.space_group_name_H-M   'P 1'
#
loop_
_entity.id
_entity.type
_entity.pdbx_description
1 polymer ?
#
loop_
_entity_poly.entity_id
_entity_poly.type
_entity_poly.pdbx_seq_one_letter_code
_entity_poly.pdbx_strand_id
1 'polypeptide(L)'
;MAGMMNYATARILYLIPRCSDPSHVSQILTQLIVHNLTADTTFAAAFISYCRKHNLLTSAAFPLFINNHTRPHTFVCNTLLRAFSHSDAPQTSPIIYSHMHTNSIPANHYTFPFVLKAAADLKLIQGGQSVHAQIIRLGFLSDLYVGNSLVNLYAVAADFEMCLKVFDEMPVRDVVSWTVVISGFKDSGRFDDALSAFDRMRNEGVMPNQVTAVNALAACAGSGALDTGVWLHDYVKRKEWELDVILGTSLIEMYGRCGRIEEGLCVFEEMSEKNVYTWNAVIRGQALSKNAKEALRWFLRMEREGIQPNAATLTVVLSACVHIGDVEMGQRIFSSLVDGKYGVPPSVEHYNCMIDLLARAKLFNEACRLINEMPFEPSVSSWGALAAACRAHGANELAEFAAWKLVELQPEVSAYYVALSNVYAENGRWNDAMRVRELMADRGLKKDMGCSLVEVQNSKHPLVLEA
;
A
#
# COMPACT_ATOMS: atom_id res chain seq x y z
N MET A 1 -20.23 -34.44 33.82
CA MET A 1 -19.21 -34.88 34.78
C MET A 1 -18.05 -33.88 34.72
N ALA A 2 -18.01 -32.91 35.61
CA ALA A 2 -16.84 -32.06 35.80
C ALA A 2 -15.81 -32.89 36.57
N GLY A 3 -14.90 -33.56 35.82
CA GLY A 3 -13.83 -34.33 36.42
C GLY A 3 -12.91 -33.41 37.20
N MET A 4 -12.65 -33.71 38.45
CA MET A 4 -11.63 -33.09 39.29
C MET A 4 -10.31 -33.07 38.49
N MET A 5 -9.86 -31.90 38.10
CA MET A 5 -8.59 -31.71 37.44
C MET A 5 -7.48 -32.16 38.35
N ASN A 6 -6.75 -33.22 38.00
CA ASN A 6 -5.67 -33.77 38.80
C ASN A 6 -4.61 -32.66 39.05
N TYR A 7 -4.01 -32.63 40.22
CA TYR A 7 -3.00 -31.61 40.62
C TYR A 7 -1.88 -31.45 39.56
N ALA A 8 -1.49 -32.57 38.93
CA ALA A 8 -0.50 -32.57 37.86
C ALA A 8 -0.98 -31.80 36.60
N THR A 9 -2.22 -31.99 36.16
CA THR A 9 -2.81 -31.33 34.99
C THR A 9 -3.00 -29.84 35.25
N ALA A 10 -3.49 -29.45 36.43
CA ALA A 10 -3.59 -28.04 36.83
C ALA A 10 -2.23 -27.34 36.81
N ARG A 11 -1.17 -28.03 37.28
CA ARG A 11 0.20 -27.50 37.27
C ARG A 11 0.76 -27.31 35.84
N ILE A 12 0.48 -28.23 34.91
CA ILE A 12 0.88 -28.13 33.50
C ILE A 12 0.23 -26.88 32.88
N LEU A 13 -1.09 -26.70 33.04
CA LEU A 13 -1.82 -25.54 32.49
C LEU A 13 -1.29 -24.21 33.05
N TYR A 14 -0.91 -24.19 34.32
CA TYR A 14 -0.32 -23.04 34.98
C TYR A 14 1.09 -22.70 34.46
N LEU A 15 1.89 -23.70 34.11
CA LEU A 15 3.28 -23.54 33.69
C LEU A 15 3.42 -23.13 32.22
N ILE A 16 2.60 -23.65 31.29
CA ILE A 16 2.71 -23.39 29.85
C ILE A 16 2.80 -21.88 29.54
N PRO A 17 1.88 -21.01 29.99
CA PRO A 17 1.95 -19.58 29.68
C PRO A 17 3.16 -18.84 30.29
N ARG A 18 3.76 -19.44 31.36
CA ARG A 18 4.89 -18.86 32.10
C ARG A 18 6.25 -19.31 31.59
N CYS A 19 6.30 -20.34 30.77
CA CYS A 19 7.54 -20.73 30.12
C CYS A 19 7.98 -19.64 29.14
N SER A 20 9.17 -19.08 29.39
CA SER A 20 9.76 -18.05 28.55
C SER A 20 10.83 -18.58 27.59
N ASP A 21 11.27 -19.84 27.80
CA ASP A 21 12.33 -20.45 27.01
C ASP A 21 11.75 -21.41 25.96
N PRO A 22 12.03 -21.18 24.65
CA PRO A 22 11.61 -22.05 23.56
C PRO A 22 12.11 -23.50 23.69
N SER A 23 13.24 -23.73 24.38
CA SER A 23 13.84 -25.07 24.57
C SER A 23 12.93 -26.01 25.37
N HIS A 24 12.00 -25.48 26.16
CA HIS A 24 11.07 -26.28 26.95
C HIS A 24 9.94 -26.91 26.12
N VAL A 25 9.82 -26.58 24.81
CA VAL A 25 8.75 -27.08 23.95
C VAL A 25 8.66 -28.63 23.97
N SER A 26 9.79 -29.32 23.91
CA SER A 26 9.84 -30.80 23.93
C SER A 26 9.34 -31.37 25.25
N GLN A 27 9.65 -30.72 26.38
CA GLN A 27 9.17 -31.12 27.69
C GLN A 27 7.65 -30.91 27.83
N ILE A 28 7.14 -29.76 27.37
CA ILE A 28 5.71 -29.46 27.34
C ILE A 28 4.98 -30.48 26.47
N LEU A 29 5.48 -30.74 25.25
CA LEU A 29 4.94 -31.74 24.33
C LEU A 29 4.85 -33.14 24.98
N THR A 30 5.95 -33.57 25.60
CA THR A 30 6.00 -34.85 26.31
C THR A 30 4.93 -34.92 27.39
N GLN A 31 4.77 -33.90 28.19
CA GLN A 31 3.74 -33.85 29.23
C GLN A 31 2.31 -33.87 28.66
N LEU A 32 2.06 -33.14 27.57
CA LEU A 32 0.74 -33.16 26.90
C LEU A 32 0.40 -34.54 26.34
N ILE A 33 1.37 -35.27 25.77
CA ILE A 33 1.19 -36.59 25.20
C ILE A 33 1.02 -37.64 26.32
N VAL A 34 1.92 -37.68 27.29
CA VAL A 34 1.91 -38.64 28.40
C VAL A 34 0.60 -38.56 29.21
N HIS A 35 0.09 -37.36 29.42
CA HIS A 35 -1.16 -37.18 30.15
C HIS A 35 -2.41 -37.18 29.25
N ASN A 36 -2.28 -37.50 27.96
CA ASN A 36 -3.35 -37.50 26.97
C ASN A 36 -4.18 -36.19 26.93
N LEU A 37 -3.49 -35.04 27.07
CA LEU A 37 -4.09 -33.71 27.15
C LEU A 37 -4.20 -33.01 25.78
N THR A 38 -3.72 -33.65 24.71
CA THR A 38 -3.76 -33.09 23.36
C THR A 38 -5.18 -32.90 22.81
N ALA A 39 -6.12 -33.70 23.29
CA ALA A 39 -7.55 -33.62 22.93
C ALA A 39 -8.31 -32.57 23.76
N ASP A 40 -7.76 -32.12 24.89
CA ASP A 40 -8.38 -31.10 25.74
C ASP A 40 -8.18 -29.71 25.13
N THR A 41 -9.28 -29.01 24.91
CA THR A 41 -9.29 -27.71 24.21
C THR A 41 -8.53 -26.61 24.98
N THR A 42 -8.50 -26.67 26.30
CA THR A 42 -7.85 -25.67 27.15
C THR A 42 -6.33 -25.80 27.06
N PHE A 43 -5.83 -27.04 27.16
CA PHE A 43 -4.39 -27.33 27.01
C PHE A 43 -3.91 -27.06 25.59
N ALA A 44 -4.70 -27.45 24.57
CA ALA A 44 -4.39 -27.18 23.19
C ALA A 44 -4.27 -25.66 22.93
N ALA A 45 -5.23 -24.86 23.43
CA ALA A 45 -5.18 -23.40 23.28
C ALA A 45 -3.96 -22.77 23.99
N ALA A 46 -3.66 -23.23 25.22
CA ALA A 46 -2.50 -22.75 25.95
C ALA A 46 -1.18 -23.06 25.22
N PHE A 47 -1.06 -24.29 24.67
CA PHE A 47 0.11 -24.71 23.93
C PHE A 47 0.27 -23.97 22.59
N ILE A 48 -0.80 -23.78 21.83
CA ILE A 48 -0.79 -23.00 20.57
C ILE A 48 -0.38 -21.55 20.87
N SER A 49 -0.89 -20.95 21.96
CA SER A 49 -0.52 -19.61 22.38
C SER A 49 0.97 -19.49 22.73
N TYR A 50 1.50 -20.49 23.45
CA TYR A 50 2.93 -20.60 23.74
C TYR A 50 3.75 -20.71 22.44
N CYS A 51 3.39 -21.61 21.53
CA CYS A 51 4.06 -21.77 20.24
C CYS A 51 4.04 -20.49 19.41
N ARG A 52 2.93 -19.74 19.42
CA ARG A 52 2.83 -18.46 18.73
C ARG A 52 3.82 -17.43 19.30
N LYS A 53 3.91 -17.32 20.64
CA LYS A 53 4.83 -16.39 21.32
C LYS A 53 6.30 -16.67 20.97
N HIS A 54 6.65 -17.91 20.72
CA HIS A 54 8.04 -18.37 20.49
C HIS A 54 8.34 -18.77 19.05
N ASN A 55 7.48 -18.43 18.09
CA ASN A 55 7.62 -18.77 16.67
C ASN A 55 7.74 -20.30 16.39
N LEU A 56 7.06 -21.11 17.19
CA LEU A 56 7.08 -22.57 17.11
C LEU A 56 5.79 -23.18 16.50
N LEU A 57 4.95 -22.35 15.87
CA LEU A 57 3.67 -22.83 15.30
C LEU A 57 3.88 -23.92 14.27
N THR A 58 4.76 -23.72 13.31
CA THR A 58 5.03 -24.66 12.21
C THR A 58 5.78 -25.89 12.68
N SER A 59 6.74 -25.74 13.60
CA SER A 59 7.61 -26.82 14.05
C SER A 59 7.03 -27.71 15.15
N ALA A 60 6.12 -27.18 15.98
CA ALA A 60 5.58 -27.89 17.13
C ALA A 60 4.06 -28.00 17.14
N ALA A 61 3.31 -26.89 17.03
CA ALA A 61 1.86 -26.92 17.15
C ALA A 61 1.19 -27.62 15.94
N PHE A 62 1.60 -27.29 14.72
CA PHE A 62 1.03 -27.88 13.51
C PHE A 62 1.21 -29.41 13.46
N PRO A 63 2.41 -29.99 13.64
CA PRO A 63 2.60 -31.43 13.64
C PRO A 63 1.82 -32.14 14.73
N LEU A 64 1.73 -31.55 15.92
CA LEU A 64 1.03 -32.16 17.05
C LEU A 64 -0.46 -32.36 16.78
N PHE A 65 -1.13 -31.35 16.21
CA PHE A 65 -2.59 -31.37 16.07
C PHE A 65 -3.09 -31.83 14.70
N ILE A 66 -2.25 -31.75 13.65
CA ILE A 66 -2.66 -32.05 12.28
C ILE A 66 -2.08 -33.38 11.80
N ASN A 67 -0.81 -33.71 12.12
CA ASN A 67 -0.17 -34.94 11.65
C ASN A 67 -0.43 -36.17 12.56
N ASN A 68 -0.79 -35.95 13.81
CA ASN A 68 -1.22 -37.06 14.66
C ASN A 68 -2.64 -37.49 14.27
N HIS A 69 -2.87 -38.79 14.11
CA HIS A 69 -4.14 -39.41 13.71
C HIS A 69 -5.34 -39.16 14.67
N THR A 70 -5.20 -38.21 15.58
CA THR A 70 -6.28 -37.72 16.45
C THR A 70 -7.11 -36.71 15.64
N ARG A 71 -8.45 -36.85 15.71
CA ARG A 71 -9.37 -35.83 15.15
C ARG A 71 -9.41 -34.65 16.12
N PRO A 72 -8.72 -33.51 15.82
CA PRO A 72 -8.79 -32.37 16.69
C PRO A 72 -10.20 -31.80 16.69
N HIS A 73 -10.63 -31.27 17.84
CA HIS A 73 -11.90 -30.58 17.94
C HIS A 73 -11.89 -29.29 17.09
N THR A 74 -13.04 -28.91 16.51
CA THR A 74 -13.20 -27.67 15.71
C THR A 74 -12.57 -26.43 16.39
N PHE A 75 -12.69 -26.33 17.72
CA PHE A 75 -12.08 -25.26 18.51
C PHE A 75 -10.55 -25.23 18.37
N VAL A 76 -9.87 -26.38 18.37
CA VAL A 76 -8.42 -26.48 18.21
C VAL A 76 -8.00 -26.04 16.81
N CYS A 77 -8.73 -26.50 15.78
CA CYS A 77 -8.50 -26.06 14.39
C CYS A 77 -8.68 -24.56 14.24
N ASN A 78 -9.73 -23.98 14.81
CA ASN A 78 -9.97 -22.53 14.78
C ASN A 78 -8.89 -21.75 15.52
N THR A 79 -8.37 -22.28 16.64
CA THR A 79 -7.27 -21.66 17.38
C THR A 79 -5.97 -21.68 16.56
N LEU A 80 -5.69 -22.77 15.86
CA LEU A 80 -4.57 -22.87 14.92
C LEU A 80 -4.74 -21.89 13.74
N LEU A 81 -5.89 -21.90 13.09
CA LEU A 81 -6.21 -20.98 11.98
C LEU A 81 -6.01 -19.53 12.41
N ARG A 82 -6.52 -19.14 13.57
CA ARG A 82 -6.31 -17.81 14.15
C ARG A 82 -4.83 -17.50 14.39
N ALA A 83 -4.07 -18.47 14.91
CA ALA A 83 -2.64 -18.29 15.19
C ALA A 83 -1.86 -18.10 13.89
N PHE A 84 -2.11 -18.93 12.87
CA PHE A 84 -1.44 -18.85 11.58
C PHE A 84 -1.84 -17.65 10.73
N SER A 85 -3.11 -17.21 10.78
CA SER A 85 -3.57 -16.02 10.06
C SER A 85 -2.92 -14.71 10.51
N HIS A 86 -2.20 -14.72 11.65
CA HIS A 86 -1.46 -13.59 12.20
C HIS A 86 0.04 -13.91 12.37
N SER A 87 0.55 -14.90 11.66
CA SER A 87 1.96 -15.31 11.68
C SER A 87 2.59 -15.11 10.29
N ASP A 88 3.90 -15.32 10.20
CA ASP A 88 4.65 -15.28 8.94
C ASP A 88 4.38 -16.50 8.02
N ALA A 89 3.50 -17.42 8.44
CA ALA A 89 3.17 -18.64 7.70
C ALA A 89 1.66 -18.79 7.41
N PRO A 90 0.98 -17.80 6.82
CA PRO A 90 -0.46 -17.87 6.54
C PRO A 90 -0.81 -18.98 5.54
N GLN A 91 0.14 -19.46 4.73
CA GLN A 91 -0.01 -20.58 3.79
C GLN A 91 -0.37 -21.91 4.47
N THR A 92 -0.21 -22.02 5.79
CA THR A 92 -0.62 -23.20 6.57
C THR A 92 -2.15 -23.25 6.77
N SER A 93 -2.84 -22.11 6.74
CA SER A 93 -4.29 -22.04 6.97
C SER A 93 -5.12 -22.85 5.95
N PRO A 94 -4.88 -22.79 4.63
CA PRO A 94 -5.55 -23.67 3.67
C PRO A 94 -5.31 -25.15 3.94
N ILE A 95 -4.15 -25.55 4.43
CA ILE A 95 -3.82 -26.95 4.76
C ILE A 95 -4.65 -27.42 5.96
N ILE A 96 -4.75 -26.59 7.01
CA ILE A 96 -5.59 -26.88 8.17
C ILE A 96 -7.05 -27.03 7.75
N TYR A 97 -7.54 -26.14 6.89
CA TYR A 97 -8.91 -26.18 6.41
C TYR A 97 -9.18 -27.43 5.55
N SER A 98 -8.26 -27.80 4.67
CA SER A 98 -8.31 -29.05 3.91
C SER A 98 -8.35 -30.27 4.84
N HIS A 99 -7.51 -30.28 5.90
CA HIS A 99 -7.51 -31.33 6.92
C HIS A 99 -8.86 -31.43 7.65
N MET A 100 -9.49 -30.29 7.99
CA MET A 100 -10.83 -30.28 8.58
C MET A 100 -11.84 -30.94 7.63
N HIS A 101 -11.80 -30.60 6.36
CA HIS A 101 -12.70 -31.13 5.36
C HIS A 101 -12.52 -32.64 5.16
N THR A 102 -11.28 -33.12 5.00
CA THR A 102 -10.98 -34.55 4.79
C THR A 102 -11.33 -35.44 5.99
N ASN A 103 -11.20 -34.88 7.20
CA ASN A 103 -11.51 -35.63 8.45
C ASN A 103 -12.94 -35.39 8.96
N SER A 104 -13.80 -34.74 8.15
CA SER A 104 -15.20 -34.46 8.53
C SER A 104 -15.29 -33.65 9.86
N ILE A 105 -14.36 -32.74 10.10
CA ILE A 105 -14.41 -31.80 11.23
C ILE A 105 -15.28 -30.62 10.81
N PRO A 106 -16.40 -30.35 11.50
CA PRO A 106 -17.33 -29.30 11.06
C PRO A 106 -16.70 -27.90 11.16
N ALA A 107 -16.68 -27.18 10.05
CA ALA A 107 -16.38 -25.76 10.03
C ALA A 107 -17.58 -24.94 10.54
N ASN A 108 -17.31 -23.82 11.19
CA ASN A 108 -18.33 -22.93 11.74
C ASN A 108 -18.01 -21.45 11.45
N HIS A 109 -18.85 -20.55 11.93
CA HIS A 109 -18.68 -19.09 11.74
C HIS A 109 -17.34 -18.55 12.29
N TYR A 110 -16.66 -19.22 13.20
CA TYR A 110 -15.29 -18.87 13.63
C TYR A 110 -14.19 -19.41 12.72
N THR A 111 -14.48 -20.42 11.88
CA THR A 111 -13.50 -21.02 10.96
C THR A 111 -13.29 -20.11 9.73
N PHE A 112 -14.40 -19.70 9.10
CA PHE A 112 -14.38 -19.04 7.81
C PHE A 112 -13.63 -17.70 7.78
N PRO A 113 -13.73 -16.80 8.79
CA PRO A 113 -13.01 -15.54 8.76
C PRO A 113 -11.49 -15.71 8.65
N PHE A 114 -10.91 -16.69 9.35
CA PHE A 114 -9.46 -16.92 9.29
C PHE A 114 -9.01 -17.57 7.99
N VAL A 115 -9.82 -18.47 7.43
CA VAL A 115 -9.54 -19.11 6.14
C VAL A 115 -9.63 -18.08 5.00
N LEU A 116 -10.67 -17.25 5.01
CA LEU A 116 -10.86 -16.18 4.01
C LEU A 116 -9.77 -15.10 4.13
N LYS A 117 -9.38 -14.73 5.36
CA LYS A 117 -8.26 -13.82 5.58
C LYS A 117 -6.97 -14.37 4.98
N ALA A 118 -6.64 -15.63 5.25
CA ALA A 118 -5.45 -16.24 4.68
C ALA A 118 -5.53 -16.33 3.14
N ALA A 119 -6.71 -16.61 2.57
CA ALA A 119 -6.92 -16.62 1.13
C ALA A 119 -6.71 -15.22 0.51
N ALA A 120 -7.17 -14.16 1.17
CA ALA A 120 -6.96 -12.77 0.77
C ALA A 120 -5.48 -12.39 0.83
N ASP A 121 -4.81 -12.63 1.97
CA ASP A 121 -3.40 -12.31 2.19
C ASP A 121 -2.48 -13.00 1.17
N LEU A 122 -2.81 -14.24 0.79
CA LEU A 122 -2.08 -15.05 -0.18
C LEU A 122 -2.55 -14.86 -1.63
N LYS A 123 -3.56 -14.03 -1.87
CA LYS A 123 -4.20 -13.84 -3.18
C LYS A 123 -4.72 -15.15 -3.82
N LEU A 124 -5.14 -16.11 -3.00
CA LEU A 124 -5.71 -17.40 -3.43
C LEU A 124 -7.22 -17.25 -3.72
N ILE A 125 -7.58 -16.45 -4.71
CA ILE A 125 -8.97 -16.05 -4.97
C ILE A 125 -9.87 -17.26 -5.29
N GLN A 126 -9.42 -18.18 -6.13
CA GLN A 126 -10.21 -19.40 -6.46
C GLN A 126 -10.49 -20.26 -5.22
N GLY A 127 -9.49 -20.38 -4.32
CA GLY A 127 -9.68 -21.06 -3.02
C GLY A 127 -10.73 -20.35 -2.16
N GLY A 128 -10.68 -19.03 -2.10
CA GLY A 128 -11.65 -18.19 -1.40
C GLY A 128 -13.07 -18.33 -1.98
N GLN A 129 -13.23 -18.39 -3.30
CA GLN A 129 -14.51 -18.62 -3.98
C GLN A 129 -15.09 -20.03 -3.63
N SER A 130 -14.24 -21.05 -3.54
CA SER A 130 -14.66 -22.37 -3.12
C SER A 130 -15.15 -22.38 -1.68
N VAL A 131 -14.50 -21.63 -0.79
CA VAL A 131 -14.94 -21.42 0.60
C VAL A 131 -16.26 -20.65 0.63
N HIS A 132 -16.46 -19.63 -0.19
CA HIS A 132 -17.71 -18.87 -0.31
C HIS A 132 -18.87 -19.80 -0.68
N ALA A 133 -18.70 -20.69 -1.67
CA ALA A 133 -19.72 -21.67 -2.02
C ALA A 133 -20.08 -22.62 -0.85
N GLN A 134 -19.11 -22.95 0.01
CA GLN A 134 -19.39 -23.74 1.22
C GLN A 134 -20.13 -22.93 2.29
N ILE A 135 -19.79 -21.67 2.48
CA ILE A 135 -20.48 -20.74 3.39
C ILE A 135 -21.97 -20.66 3.04
N ILE A 136 -22.29 -20.50 1.75
CA ILE A 136 -23.68 -20.50 1.25
C ILE A 136 -24.37 -21.80 1.59
N ARG A 137 -23.75 -22.96 1.26
CA ARG A 137 -24.35 -24.27 1.51
C ARG A 137 -24.60 -24.56 3.00
N LEU A 138 -23.75 -24.03 3.87
CA LEU A 138 -23.84 -24.22 5.32
C LEU A 138 -24.69 -23.14 6.01
N GLY A 139 -25.18 -22.14 5.27
CA GLY A 139 -26.08 -21.11 5.80
C GLY A 139 -25.39 -20.04 6.65
N PHE A 140 -24.09 -19.79 6.49
CA PHE A 140 -23.34 -18.80 7.27
C PHE A 140 -23.23 -17.44 6.59
N LEU A 141 -23.91 -17.20 5.47
CA LEU A 141 -23.81 -15.94 4.74
C LEU A 141 -24.36 -14.74 5.54
N SER A 142 -25.32 -15.00 6.44
CA SER A 142 -25.91 -13.97 7.31
C SER A 142 -25.07 -13.60 8.54
N ASP A 143 -23.97 -14.32 8.78
CA ASP A 143 -23.06 -14.00 9.88
C ASP A 143 -22.20 -12.76 9.52
N LEU A 144 -22.20 -11.75 10.38
CA LEU A 144 -21.53 -10.48 10.17
C LEU A 144 -20.01 -10.64 9.93
N TYR A 145 -19.34 -11.48 10.73
CA TYR A 145 -17.88 -11.67 10.62
C TYR A 145 -17.49 -12.44 9.35
N VAL A 146 -18.31 -13.42 8.98
CA VAL A 146 -18.13 -14.18 7.73
C VAL A 146 -18.38 -13.26 6.53
N GLY A 147 -19.46 -12.46 6.55
CA GLY A 147 -19.77 -11.47 5.52
C GLY A 147 -18.64 -10.45 5.34
N ASN A 148 -18.17 -9.84 6.43
CA ASN A 148 -17.05 -8.89 6.38
C ASN A 148 -15.78 -9.53 5.78
N SER A 149 -15.52 -10.79 6.07
CA SER A 149 -14.34 -11.50 5.54
C SER A 149 -14.48 -11.83 4.06
N LEU A 150 -15.69 -12.14 3.58
CA LEU A 150 -15.99 -12.32 2.15
C LEU A 150 -15.86 -11.02 1.38
N VAL A 151 -16.42 -9.92 1.91
CA VAL A 151 -16.28 -8.59 1.33
C VAL A 151 -14.79 -8.22 1.20
N ASN A 152 -13.99 -8.47 2.25
CA ASN A 152 -12.56 -8.23 2.22
C ASN A 152 -11.82 -9.08 1.17
N LEU A 153 -12.18 -10.36 1.03
CA LEU A 153 -11.59 -11.24 0.01
C LEU A 153 -11.78 -10.67 -1.40
N TYR A 154 -13.04 -10.28 -1.73
CA TYR A 154 -13.35 -9.75 -3.05
C TYR A 154 -12.79 -8.33 -3.26
N ALA A 155 -12.73 -7.51 -2.21
CA ALA A 155 -12.07 -6.20 -2.26
C ALA A 155 -10.57 -6.31 -2.59
N VAL A 156 -9.85 -7.24 -1.93
CA VAL A 156 -8.43 -7.51 -2.21
C VAL A 156 -8.22 -8.10 -3.61
N ALA A 157 -9.20 -8.87 -4.11
CA ALA A 157 -9.20 -9.39 -5.47
C ALA A 157 -9.50 -8.33 -6.54
N ALA A 158 -9.86 -7.12 -6.15
CA ALA A 158 -10.41 -6.06 -7.01
C ALA A 158 -11.67 -6.49 -7.79
N ASP A 159 -12.37 -7.53 -7.33
CA ASP A 159 -13.66 -7.98 -7.85
C ASP A 159 -14.78 -7.22 -7.12
N PHE A 160 -14.98 -5.97 -7.51
CA PHE A 160 -15.92 -5.09 -6.83
C PHE A 160 -17.40 -5.42 -7.11
N GLU A 161 -17.68 -6.12 -8.20
CA GLU A 161 -19.04 -6.62 -8.48
C GLU A 161 -19.45 -7.65 -7.42
N MET A 162 -18.62 -8.66 -7.20
CA MET A 162 -18.86 -9.66 -6.15
C MET A 162 -18.74 -9.07 -4.74
N CYS A 163 -17.81 -8.13 -4.53
CA CYS A 163 -17.66 -7.43 -3.26
C CYS A 163 -18.96 -6.73 -2.84
N LEU A 164 -19.54 -5.90 -3.73
CA LEU A 164 -20.78 -5.18 -3.47
C LEU A 164 -21.97 -6.11 -3.40
N LYS A 165 -22.04 -7.16 -4.23
CA LYS A 165 -23.10 -8.16 -4.16
C LYS A 165 -23.15 -8.81 -2.78
N VAL A 166 -22.03 -9.32 -2.28
CA VAL A 166 -21.97 -9.92 -0.93
C VAL A 166 -22.33 -8.89 0.13
N PHE A 167 -21.81 -7.66 0.01
CA PHE A 167 -22.09 -6.57 0.94
C PHE A 167 -23.57 -6.20 0.99
N ASP A 168 -24.24 -6.13 -0.15
CA ASP A 168 -25.66 -5.79 -0.23
C ASP A 168 -26.57 -6.92 0.26
N GLU A 169 -26.13 -8.18 0.14
CA GLU A 169 -26.83 -9.36 0.67
C GLU A 169 -26.68 -9.52 2.20
N MET A 170 -25.76 -8.79 2.85
CA MET A 170 -25.60 -8.84 4.31
C MET A 170 -26.82 -8.21 5.00
N PRO A 171 -27.48 -8.92 5.93
CA PRO A 171 -28.67 -8.41 6.63
C PRO A 171 -28.34 -7.29 7.62
N VAL A 172 -27.10 -7.30 8.16
CA VAL A 172 -26.59 -6.28 9.08
C VAL A 172 -25.23 -5.83 8.58
N ARG A 173 -25.03 -4.53 8.48
CA ARG A 173 -23.77 -3.90 8.10
C ARG A 173 -23.35 -2.95 9.22
N ASP A 174 -22.20 -3.20 9.79
CA ASP A 174 -21.61 -2.37 10.84
C ASP A 174 -20.52 -1.44 10.26
N VAL A 175 -19.90 -0.65 11.12
CA VAL A 175 -18.79 0.24 10.72
C VAL A 175 -17.62 -0.51 10.07
N VAL A 176 -17.40 -1.77 10.46
CA VAL A 176 -16.30 -2.59 9.89
C VAL A 176 -16.65 -3.00 8.46
N SER A 177 -17.90 -3.42 8.20
CA SER A 177 -18.40 -3.77 6.86
C SER A 177 -18.15 -2.62 5.87
N TRP A 178 -18.57 -1.41 6.25
CA TRP A 178 -18.37 -0.20 5.44
C TRP A 178 -16.92 0.15 5.27
N THR A 179 -16.10 0.05 6.34
CA THR A 179 -14.66 0.36 6.28
C THR A 179 -13.94 -0.55 5.30
N VAL A 180 -14.29 -1.84 5.25
CA VAL A 180 -13.70 -2.79 4.29
C VAL A 180 -14.00 -2.40 2.85
N VAL A 181 -15.25 -2.03 2.53
CA VAL A 181 -15.61 -1.57 1.18
C VAL A 181 -14.86 -0.29 0.80
N ILE A 182 -14.87 0.71 1.70
CA ILE A 182 -14.22 2.01 1.48
C ILE A 182 -12.70 1.81 1.29
N SER A 183 -12.05 1.01 2.14
CA SER A 183 -10.61 0.74 2.00
C SER A 183 -10.30 -0.01 0.71
N GLY A 184 -11.11 -1.00 0.33
CA GLY A 184 -10.90 -1.76 -0.91
C GLY A 184 -10.94 -0.87 -2.16
N PHE A 185 -11.92 0.01 -2.27
CA PHE A 185 -11.99 0.99 -3.37
C PHE A 185 -10.79 1.94 -3.34
N LYS A 186 -10.46 2.51 -2.16
CA LYS A 186 -9.32 3.41 -1.99
C LYS A 186 -8.00 2.73 -2.40
N ASP A 187 -7.75 1.48 -1.96
CA ASP A 187 -6.51 0.75 -2.26
C ASP A 187 -6.38 0.39 -3.74
N SER A 188 -7.50 0.30 -4.46
CA SER A 188 -7.55 0.12 -5.91
C SER A 188 -7.53 1.43 -6.71
N GLY A 189 -7.35 2.58 -6.06
CA GLY A 189 -7.34 3.90 -6.71
C GLY A 189 -8.72 4.38 -7.17
N ARG A 190 -9.82 3.70 -6.81
CA ARG A 190 -11.19 4.06 -7.14
C ARG A 190 -11.75 5.01 -6.08
N PHE A 191 -11.19 6.20 -6.00
CA PHE A 191 -11.46 7.15 -4.91
C PHE A 191 -12.91 7.65 -4.90
N ASP A 192 -13.49 7.90 -6.06
CA ASP A 192 -14.88 8.37 -6.18
C ASP A 192 -15.88 7.29 -5.69
N ASP A 193 -15.61 6.03 -5.98
CA ASP A 193 -16.42 4.92 -5.47
C ASP A 193 -16.25 4.74 -3.95
N ALA A 194 -15.05 4.97 -3.42
CA ALA A 194 -14.80 4.95 -1.98
C ALA A 194 -15.61 6.05 -1.26
N LEU A 195 -15.64 7.25 -1.84
CA LEU A 195 -16.45 8.37 -1.30
C LEU A 195 -17.95 8.14 -1.45
N SER A 196 -18.40 7.55 -2.56
CA SER A 196 -19.79 7.15 -2.75
C SER A 196 -20.22 6.12 -1.68
N ALA A 197 -19.36 5.14 -1.38
CA ALA A 197 -19.60 4.18 -0.31
C ALA A 197 -19.62 4.86 1.07
N PHE A 198 -18.75 5.85 1.31
CA PHE A 198 -18.73 6.63 2.54
C PHE A 198 -20.01 7.47 2.72
N ASP A 199 -20.50 8.11 1.67
CA ASP A 199 -21.75 8.86 1.72
C ASP A 199 -22.95 7.94 1.95
N ARG A 200 -22.97 6.76 1.32
CA ARG A 200 -24.00 5.74 1.57
C ARG A 200 -23.98 5.29 3.03
N MET A 201 -22.81 5.02 3.62
CA MET A 201 -22.62 4.70 5.03
C MET A 201 -23.29 5.75 5.94
N ARG A 202 -23.03 7.03 5.67
CA ARG A 202 -23.61 8.14 6.44
C ARG A 202 -25.13 8.22 6.29
N ASN A 203 -25.64 8.03 5.08
CA ASN A 203 -27.07 8.06 4.78
C ASN A 203 -27.83 6.90 5.45
N GLU A 204 -27.18 5.73 5.62
CA GLU A 204 -27.71 4.60 6.40
C GLU A 204 -27.56 4.80 7.92
N GLY A 205 -27.04 5.95 8.37
CA GLY A 205 -26.94 6.32 9.78
C GLY A 205 -25.75 5.65 10.51
N VAL A 206 -24.86 4.98 9.79
CA VAL A 206 -23.65 4.37 10.38
C VAL A 206 -22.56 5.43 10.49
N MET A 207 -22.14 5.73 11.71
CA MET A 207 -21.14 6.77 11.96
C MET A 207 -19.73 6.22 11.78
N PRO A 208 -18.81 6.97 11.11
CA PRO A 208 -17.44 6.53 10.90
C PRO A 208 -16.65 6.47 12.22
N ASN A 209 -15.77 5.49 12.34
CA ASN A 209 -14.70 5.46 13.33
C ASN A 209 -13.41 6.09 12.76
N GLN A 210 -12.33 6.14 13.56
CA GLN A 210 -11.04 6.72 13.14
C GLN A 210 -10.47 6.01 11.90
N VAL A 211 -10.57 4.68 11.83
CA VAL A 211 -10.08 3.91 10.67
C VAL A 211 -10.86 4.25 9.41
N THR A 212 -12.19 4.36 9.51
CA THR A 212 -13.04 4.80 8.38
C THR A 212 -12.67 6.21 7.95
N ALA A 213 -12.50 7.13 8.90
CA ALA A 213 -12.12 8.52 8.61
C ALA A 213 -10.78 8.63 7.88
N VAL A 214 -9.75 7.90 8.32
CA VAL A 214 -8.44 7.83 7.67
C VAL A 214 -8.55 7.34 6.22
N ASN A 215 -9.32 6.26 5.98
CA ASN A 215 -9.52 5.75 4.62
C ASN A 215 -10.30 6.74 3.72
N ALA A 216 -11.33 7.39 4.27
CA ALA A 216 -12.10 8.39 3.54
C ALA A 216 -11.27 9.66 3.26
N LEU A 217 -10.44 10.13 4.21
CA LEU A 217 -9.50 11.23 3.99
C LEU A 217 -8.48 10.91 2.90
N ALA A 218 -7.96 9.67 2.86
CA ALA A 218 -7.07 9.24 1.80
C ALA A 218 -7.78 9.19 0.43
N ALA A 219 -9.06 8.81 0.39
CA ALA A 219 -9.87 8.89 -0.82
C ALA A 219 -10.11 10.36 -1.25
N CYS A 220 -10.42 11.26 -0.30
CA CYS A 220 -10.52 12.71 -0.57
C CYS A 220 -9.22 13.27 -1.16
N ALA A 221 -8.08 12.86 -0.61
CA ALA A 221 -6.77 13.27 -1.12
C ALA A 221 -6.52 12.77 -2.55
N GLY A 222 -7.04 11.58 -2.90
CA GLY A 222 -6.89 10.99 -4.23
C GLY A 222 -7.81 11.59 -5.29
N SER A 223 -9.07 11.94 -4.92
CA SER A 223 -10.06 12.52 -5.83
C SER A 223 -10.07 14.05 -5.86
N GLY A 224 -9.46 14.70 -4.85
CA GLY A 224 -9.56 16.16 -4.67
C GLY A 224 -10.87 16.62 -4.02
N ALA A 225 -11.60 15.74 -3.35
CA ALA A 225 -12.90 16.02 -2.73
C ALA A 225 -12.75 16.80 -1.41
N LEU A 226 -12.52 18.11 -1.52
CA LEU A 226 -12.27 18.99 -0.39
C LEU A 226 -13.44 19.04 0.58
N ASP A 227 -14.66 19.15 0.09
CA ASP A 227 -15.87 19.34 0.93
C ASP A 227 -16.07 18.17 1.90
N THR A 228 -15.90 16.94 1.42
CA THR A 228 -15.96 15.75 2.26
C THR A 228 -14.80 15.71 3.26
N GLY A 229 -13.61 16.13 2.84
CA GLY A 229 -12.44 16.24 3.71
C GLY A 229 -12.64 17.25 4.86
N VAL A 230 -13.19 18.41 4.56
CA VAL A 230 -13.55 19.45 5.57
C VAL A 230 -14.62 18.90 6.52
N TRP A 231 -15.66 18.26 5.99
CA TRP A 231 -16.68 17.63 6.84
C TRP A 231 -16.07 16.60 7.81
N LEU A 232 -15.13 15.77 7.33
CA LEU A 232 -14.41 14.81 8.17
C LEU A 232 -13.59 15.49 9.26
N HIS A 233 -12.89 16.57 8.93
CA HIS A 233 -12.11 17.34 9.93
C HIS A 233 -13.01 17.93 11.01
N ASP A 234 -14.15 18.54 10.63
CA ASP A 234 -15.15 19.04 11.56
C ASP A 234 -15.77 17.91 12.41
N TYR A 235 -15.95 16.72 11.82
CA TYR A 235 -16.43 15.55 12.54
C TYR A 235 -15.41 15.09 13.59
N VAL A 236 -14.12 15.02 13.25
CA VAL A 236 -13.02 14.71 14.17
C VAL A 236 -13.05 15.70 15.36
N LYS A 237 -13.14 17.00 15.10
CA LYS A 237 -13.22 18.03 16.14
C LYS A 237 -14.46 17.86 17.04
N ARG A 238 -15.64 17.64 16.46
CA ARG A 238 -16.88 17.43 17.24
C ARG A 238 -16.86 16.16 18.08
N LYS A 239 -16.10 15.14 17.67
CA LYS A 239 -15.91 13.89 18.41
C LYS A 239 -14.77 13.99 19.44
N GLU A 240 -14.06 15.11 19.47
CA GLU A 240 -12.92 15.33 20.35
C GLU A 240 -11.85 14.21 20.18
N TRP A 241 -11.69 13.70 18.96
CA TRP A 241 -10.68 12.70 18.70
C TRP A 241 -9.29 13.32 18.78
N GLU A 242 -8.39 12.66 19.49
CA GLU A 242 -7.00 13.06 19.53
C GLU A 242 -6.39 12.99 18.11
N LEU A 243 -5.66 14.03 17.71
CA LEU A 243 -4.91 14.07 16.47
C LEU A 243 -3.62 13.27 16.63
N ASP A 244 -3.77 11.93 16.65
CA ASP A 244 -2.63 11.04 16.61
C ASP A 244 -1.88 11.19 15.26
N VAL A 245 -0.71 10.55 15.17
CA VAL A 245 0.15 10.63 13.99
C VAL A 245 -0.56 10.18 12.72
N ILE A 246 -1.45 9.18 12.79
CA ILE A 246 -2.12 8.61 11.61
C ILE A 246 -3.21 9.57 11.13
N LEU A 247 -4.10 9.98 12.01
CA LEU A 247 -5.24 10.84 11.68
C LEU A 247 -4.76 12.24 11.26
N GLY A 248 -3.85 12.84 12.04
CA GLY A 248 -3.29 14.16 11.74
C GLY A 248 -2.55 14.17 10.39
N THR A 249 -1.71 13.17 10.14
CA THR A 249 -1.00 13.06 8.84
C THR A 249 -1.99 12.91 7.68
N SER A 250 -3.08 12.13 7.85
CA SER A 250 -4.10 11.93 6.81
C SER A 250 -4.86 13.24 6.51
N LEU A 251 -5.14 14.07 7.52
CA LEU A 251 -5.74 15.40 7.33
C LEU A 251 -4.77 16.34 6.58
N ILE A 252 -3.50 16.38 6.95
CA ILE A 252 -2.48 17.19 6.28
C ILE A 252 -2.35 16.77 4.81
N GLU A 253 -2.28 15.47 4.52
CA GLU A 253 -2.21 14.96 3.14
C GLU A 253 -3.45 15.34 2.34
N MET A 254 -4.64 15.22 2.92
CA MET A 254 -5.90 15.61 2.28
C MET A 254 -5.88 17.08 1.92
N TYR A 255 -5.59 17.97 2.87
CA TYR A 255 -5.51 19.40 2.60
C TYR A 255 -4.44 19.75 1.57
N GLY A 256 -3.23 19.19 1.68
CA GLY A 256 -2.14 19.43 0.75
C GLY A 256 -2.48 19.03 -0.68
N ARG A 257 -3.12 17.88 -0.89
CA ARG A 257 -3.54 17.43 -2.22
C ARG A 257 -4.74 18.19 -2.78
N CYS A 258 -5.62 18.70 -1.90
CA CYS A 258 -6.72 19.57 -2.30
C CYS A 258 -6.32 21.05 -2.49
N GLY A 259 -5.02 21.36 -2.41
CA GLY A 259 -4.51 22.72 -2.60
C GLY A 259 -4.76 23.69 -1.44
N ARG A 260 -5.10 23.18 -0.26
CA ARG A 260 -5.42 23.94 0.96
C ARG A 260 -4.39 23.65 2.06
N ILE A 261 -3.09 23.73 1.72
CA ILE A 261 -2.02 23.32 2.65
C ILE A 261 -1.98 24.17 3.93
N GLU A 262 -2.45 25.41 3.90
CA GLU A 262 -2.46 26.27 5.08
C GLU A 262 -3.32 25.70 6.22
N GLU A 263 -4.47 25.10 5.89
CA GLU A 263 -5.28 24.37 6.85
C GLU A 263 -4.57 23.09 7.35
N GLY A 264 -3.82 22.44 6.48
CA GLY A 264 -2.96 21.33 6.86
C GLY A 264 -1.85 21.73 7.85
N LEU A 265 -1.30 22.95 7.69
CA LEU A 265 -0.33 23.49 8.64
C LEU A 265 -0.94 23.77 10.01
N CYS A 266 -2.20 24.25 10.06
CA CYS A 266 -2.91 24.38 11.33
C CYS A 266 -3.02 23.04 12.05
N VAL A 267 -3.42 21.97 11.34
CA VAL A 267 -3.45 20.62 11.89
C VAL A 267 -2.07 20.17 12.37
N PHE A 268 -1.00 20.44 11.59
CA PHE A 268 0.36 20.11 11.99
C PHE A 268 0.76 20.76 13.32
N GLU A 269 0.45 22.04 13.51
CA GLU A 269 0.80 22.72 14.76
C GLU A 269 -0.06 22.24 15.95
N GLU A 270 -1.31 21.83 15.73
CA GLU A 270 -2.19 21.27 16.75
C GLU A 270 -1.76 19.87 17.23
N MET A 271 -1.02 19.11 16.41
CA MET A 271 -0.59 17.73 16.76
C MET A 271 0.44 17.75 17.89
N SER A 272 0.25 16.90 18.91
CA SER A 272 1.18 16.70 20.01
C SER A 272 2.43 15.91 19.59
N GLU A 273 2.25 14.88 18.77
CA GLU A 273 3.33 14.04 18.27
C GLU A 273 3.44 14.11 16.73
N LYS A 274 4.67 14.21 16.25
CA LYS A 274 4.97 14.33 14.81
C LYS A 274 6.12 13.40 14.46
N ASN A 275 5.93 12.58 13.45
CA ASN A 275 6.99 11.71 12.94
C ASN A 275 7.41 12.10 11.51
N VAL A 276 8.37 11.38 10.94
CA VAL A 276 8.87 11.62 9.57
C VAL A 276 7.75 11.65 8.52
N TYR A 277 6.68 10.87 8.68
CA TYR A 277 5.56 10.85 7.73
C TYR A 277 4.74 12.13 7.80
N THR A 278 4.53 12.67 9.01
CA THR A 278 3.84 13.95 9.20
C THR A 278 4.60 15.11 8.54
N TRP A 279 5.93 15.15 8.73
CA TRP A 279 6.79 16.13 8.06
C TRP A 279 6.77 15.99 6.54
N ASN A 280 6.81 14.75 6.04
CA ASN A 280 6.70 14.48 4.60
C ASN A 280 5.38 14.96 4.01
N ALA A 281 4.27 14.82 4.72
CA ALA A 281 2.96 15.30 4.28
C ALA A 281 2.97 16.82 4.09
N VAL A 282 3.54 17.57 5.05
CA VAL A 282 3.69 19.02 4.96
C VAL A 282 4.62 19.44 3.79
N ILE A 283 5.82 18.85 3.72
CA ILE A 283 6.81 19.18 2.67
C ILE A 283 6.22 18.89 1.29
N ARG A 284 5.54 17.74 1.12
CA ARG A 284 4.86 17.37 -0.12
C ARG A 284 3.71 18.32 -0.45
N GLY A 285 2.88 18.66 0.54
CA GLY A 285 1.77 19.61 0.36
C GLY A 285 2.24 20.97 -0.11
N GLN A 286 3.32 21.50 0.46
CA GLN A 286 3.95 22.75 0.03
C GLN A 286 4.50 22.65 -1.41
N ALA A 287 5.16 21.54 -1.74
CA ALA A 287 5.69 21.31 -3.10
C ALA A 287 4.56 21.27 -4.15
N LEU A 288 3.43 20.62 -3.84
CA LEU A 288 2.26 20.53 -4.72
C LEU A 288 1.55 21.88 -4.90
N SER A 289 1.55 22.74 -3.88
CA SER A 289 0.95 24.08 -3.92
C SER A 289 1.77 25.10 -4.75
N LYS A 290 2.70 24.63 -5.60
CA LYS A 290 3.63 25.45 -6.39
C LYS A 290 4.53 26.35 -5.53
N ASN A 291 4.65 26.06 -4.26
CA ASN A 291 5.46 26.80 -3.29
C ASN A 291 6.69 25.98 -2.90
N ALA A 292 7.45 25.54 -3.90
CA ALA A 292 8.61 24.68 -3.70
C ALA A 292 9.68 25.31 -2.77
N LYS A 293 9.74 26.65 -2.67
CA LYS A 293 10.62 27.32 -1.71
C LYS A 293 10.20 27.05 -0.26
N GLU A 294 8.91 27.05 0.02
CA GLU A 294 8.42 26.70 1.36
C GLU A 294 8.68 25.22 1.68
N ALA A 295 8.54 24.33 0.71
CA ALA A 295 8.91 22.92 0.91
C ALA A 295 10.37 22.77 1.39
N LEU A 296 11.31 23.53 0.81
CA LEU A 296 12.71 23.55 1.27
C LEU A 296 12.87 24.15 2.67
N ARG A 297 12.12 25.19 3.02
CA ARG A 297 12.14 25.78 4.36
C ARG A 297 11.65 24.79 5.41
N TRP A 298 10.58 24.04 5.11
CA TRP A 298 10.06 23.00 5.99
C TRP A 298 11.04 21.83 6.14
N PHE A 299 11.75 21.46 5.07
CA PHE A 299 12.82 20.47 5.15
C PHE A 299 13.96 20.94 6.08
N LEU A 300 14.40 22.18 5.95
CA LEU A 300 15.42 22.75 6.83
C LEU A 300 14.94 22.89 8.28
N ARG A 301 13.64 23.10 8.50
CA ARG A 301 13.03 23.06 9.83
C ARG A 301 13.06 21.65 10.40
N MET A 302 12.69 20.64 9.60
CA MET A 302 12.74 19.21 9.97
C MET A 302 14.15 18.81 10.44
N GLU A 303 15.19 19.18 9.68
CA GLU A 303 16.58 18.90 10.07
C GLU A 303 16.96 19.59 11.39
N ARG A 304 16.54 20.85 11.60
CA ARG A 304 16.81 21.59 12.85
C ARG A 304 16.10 21.01 14.06
N GLU A 305 14.92 20.44 13.88
CA GLU A 305 14.19 19.76 14.94
C GLU A 305 14.71 18.31 15.19
N GLY A 306 15.77 17.90 14.47
CA GLY A 306 16.45 16.60 14.68
C GLY A 306 15.69 15.42 14.11
N ILE A 307 14.65 15.63 13.30
CA ILE A 307 13.92 14.56 12.64
C ILE A 307 14.70 14.09 11.42
N GLN A 308 15.05 12.81 11.39
CA GLN A 308 15.83 12.23 10.29
C GLN A 308 14.97 12.07 9.02
N PRO A 309 15.39 12.69 7.90
CA PRO A 309 14.73 12.51 6.62
C PRO A 309 14.83 11.04 6.15
N ASN A 310 13.77 10.55 5.50
CA ASN A 310 13.81 9.26 4.82
C ASN A 310 13.92 9.43 3.29
N ALA A 311 13.97 8.32 2.54
CA ALA A 311 14.08 8.34 1.08
C ALA A 311 12.98 9.20 0.42
N ALA A 312 11.73 9.08 0.90
CA ALA A 312 10.61 9.86 0.37
C ALA A 312 10.77 11.37 0.63
N THR A 313 11.27 11.76 1.81
CA THR A 313 11.59 13.17 2.11
C THR A 313 12.57 13.71 1.08
N LEU A 314 13.69 13.01 0.86
CA LEU A 314 14.78 13.46 -0.01
C LEU A 314 14.32 13.54 -1.48
N THR A 315 13.51 12.57 -1.93
CA THR A 315 12.93 12.63 -3.29
C THR A 315 12.06 13.86 -3.48
N VAL A 316 11.17 14.19 -2.53
CA VAL A 316 10.30 15.38 -2.62
C VAL A 316 11.11 16.67 -2.61
N VAL A 317 12.13 16.74 -1.75
CA VAL A 317 12.98 17.92 -1.61
C VAL A 317 13.86 18.13 -2.84
N LEU A 318 14.46 17.07 -3.40
CA LEU A 318 15.20 17.16 -4.66
C LEU A 318 14.29 17.57 -5.83
N SER A 319 13.05 17.03 -5.88
CA SER A 319 12.05 17.47 -6.85
C SER A 319 11.68 18.95 -6.67
N ALA A 320 11.59 19.45 -5.44
CA ALA A 320 11.38 20.86 -5.18
C ALA A 320 12.55 21.70 -5.71
N CYS A 321 13.81 21.25 -5.55
CA CYS A 321 14.99 21.91 -6.14
C CYS A 321 14.89 21.96 -7.67
N VAL A 322 14.40 20.89 -8.32
CA VAL A 322 14.16 20.87 -9.78
C VAL A 322 13.18 21.96 -10.20
N HIS A 323 12.06 22.09 -9.48
CA HIS A 323 11.03 23.08 -9.80
C HIS A 323 11.49 24.54 -9.62
N ILE A 324 12.38 24.78 -8.65
CA ILE A 324 12.94 26.13 -8.39
C ILE A 324 14.15 26.40 -9.32
N GLY A 325 14.83 25.35 -9.77
CA GLY A 325 16.12 25.45 -10.44
C GLY A 325 17.29 25.69 -9.48
N ASP A 326 17.15 25.31 -8.19
CA ASP A 326 18.18 25.53 -7.18
C ASP A 326 19.20 24.37 -7.21
N VAL A 327 20.19 24.49 -8.08
CA VAL A 327 21.25 23.51 -8.29
C VAL A 327 22.13 23.34 -7.05
N GLU A 328 22.47 24.46 -6.39
CA GLU A 328 23.36 24.44 -5.24
C GLU A 328 22.76 23.63 -4.08
N MET A 329 21.50 23.92 -3.77
CA MET A 329 20.77 23.17 -2.73
C MET A 329 20.62 21.70 -3.12
N GLY A 330 20.25 21.40 -4.37
CA GLY A 330 20.12 20.03 -4.87
C GLY A 330 21.42 19.24 -4.74
N GLN A 331 22.54 19.81 -5.20
CA GLN A 331 23.86 19.18 -5.07
C GLN A 331 24.27 18.95 -3.62
N ARG A 332 24.01 19.93 -2.73
CA ARG A 332 24.31 19.80 -1.30
C ARG A 332 23.54 18.65 -0.65
N ILE A 333 22.23 18.55 -0.94
CA ILE A 333 21.38 17.48 -0.39
C ILE A 333 21.82 16.13 -0.94
N PHE A 334 22.05 16.05 -2.25
CA PHE A 334 22.45 14.82 -2.91
C PHE A 334 23.83 14.33 -2.45
N SER A 335 24.83 15.20 -2.32
CA SER A 335 26.13 14.85 -1.76
C SER A 335 26.01 14.34 -0.33
N SER A 336 25.21 15.04 0.52
CA SER A 336 24.95 14.58 1.89
C SER A 336 24.28 13.20 1.94
N LEU A 337 23.42 12.88 0.96
CA LEU A 337 22.79 11.56 0.83
C LEU A 337 23.83 10.51 0.44
N VAL A 338 24.66 10.76 -0.56
CA VAL A 338 25.71 9.84 -1.02
C VAL A 338 26.75 9.59 0.08
N ASP A 339 27.11 10.64 0.85
CA ASP A 339 28.02 10.56 2.00
C ASP A 339 27.42 9.84 3.22
N GLY A 340 26.15 9.40 3.12
CA GLY A 340 25.48 8.62 4.18
C GLY A 340 25.00 9.43 5.37
N LYS A 341 24.97 10.78 5.31
CA LYS A 341 24.51 11.66 6.39
C LYS A 341 23.12 11.30 6.90
N TYR A 342 22.23 10.87 6.02
CA TYR A 342 20.83 10.57 6.35
C TYR A 342 20.57 9.10 6.71
N GLY A 343 21.58 8.23 6.65
CA GLY A 343 21.43 6.79 6.91
C GLY A 343 20.53 6.06 5.90
N VAL A 344 20.26 6.69 4.75
CA VAL A 344 19.42 6.15 3.67
C VAL A 344 20.30 5.97 2.44
N PRO A 345 20.29 4.80 1.77
CA PRO A 345 21.02 4.64 0.52
C PRO A 345 20.38 5.47 -0.60
N PRO A 346 21.17 6.06 -1.51
CA PRO A 346 20.63 6.68 -2.71
C PRO A 346 19.82 5.69 -3.54
N SER A 347 18.69 6.14 -4.08
CA SER A 347 17.83 5.36 -4.97
C SER A 347 17.81 5.93 -6.39
N VAL A 348 17.28 5.18 -7.34
CA VAL A 348 17.12 5.62 -8.74
C VAL A 348 16.36 6.94 -8.84
N GLU A 349 15.34 7.16 -7.99
CA GLU A 349 14.53 8.38 -7.96
C GLU A 349 15.37 9.60 -7.58
N HIS A 350 16.29 9.47 -6.62
CA HIS A 350 17.19 10.55 -6.22
C HIS A 350 18.13 10.94 -7.37
N TYR A 351 18.72 9.95 -8.06
CA TYR A 351 19.53 10.19 -9.26
C TYR A 351 18.71 10.85 -10.36
N ASN A 352 17.49 10.38 -10.63
CA ASN A 352 16.62 10.98 -11.64
C ASN A 352 16.31 12.46 -11.37
N CYS A 353 16.02 12.81 -10.12
CA CYS A 353 15.82 14.23 -9.74
C CYS A 353 17.08 15.06 -9.99
N MET A 354 18.25 14.55 -9.66
CA MET A 354 19.51 15.27 -9.88
C MET A 354 19.84 15.41 -11.38
N ILE A 355 19.63 14.37 -12.17
CA ILE A 355 19.80 14.41 -13.62
C ILE A 355 18.87 15.46 -14.25
N ASP A 356 17.59 15.49 -13.86
CA ASP A 356 16.63 16.49 -14.34
C ASP A 356 17.04 17.91 -13.93
N LEU A 357 17.45 18.10 -12.67
CA LEU A 357 17.92 19.39 -12.18
C LEU A 357 19.12 19.91 -12.97
N LEU A 358 20.16 19.08 -13.13
CA LEU A 358 21.38 19.44 -13.87
C LEU A 358 21.09 19.70 -15.35
N ALA A 359 20.26 18.87 -15.98
CA ALA A 359 19.88 19.00 -17.37
C ALA A 359 19.10 20.31 -17.63
N ARG A 360 18.13 20.66 -16.76
CA ARG A 360 17.40 21.93 -16.84
C ARG A 360 18.28 23.15 -16.61
N ALA A 361 19.30 23.00 -15.78
CA ALA A 361 20.31 24.05 -15.56
C ALA A 361 21.36 24.13 -16.67
N LYS A 362 21.24 23.35 -17.76
CA LYS A 362 22.21 23.26 -18.87
C LYS A 362 23.56 22.67 -18.50
N LEU A 363 23.66 22.01 -17.35
CA LEU A 363 24.88 21.33 -16.90
C LEU A 363 24.95 19.89 -17.47
N PHE A 364 24.87 19.80 -18.80
CA PHE A 364 24.72 18.51 -19.50
C PHE A 364 25.88 17.56 -19.24
N ASN A 365 27.12 18.06 -19.15
CA ASN A 365 28.28 17.22 -18.88
C ASN A 365 28.19 16.56 -17.48
N GLU A 366 27.70 17.28 -16.49
CA GLU A 366 27.50 16.77 -15.14
C GLU A 366 26.35 15.76 -15.11
N ALA A 367 25.26 16.05 -15.81
CA ALA A 367 24.13 15.13 -15.94
C ALA A 367 24.56 13.81 -16.60
N CYS A 368 25.32 13.85 -17.71
CA CYS A 368 25.85 12.65 -18.35
C CYS A 368 26.83 11.88 -17.47
N ARG A 369 27.70 12.60 -16.74
CA ARG A 369 28.61 11.95 -15.78
C ARG A 369 27.82 11.21 -14.71
N LEU A 370 26.78 11.85 -14.15
CA LEU A 370 25.95 11.24 -13.12
C LEU A 370 25.21 10.01 -13.63
N ILE A 371 24.73 10.02 -14.89
CA ILE A 371 24.10 8.84 -15.55
C ILE A 371 25.12 7.68 -15.66
N ASN A 372 26.37 7.97 -15.99
CA ASN A 372 27.39 6.94 -16.17
C ASN A 372 27.94 6.40 -14.84
N GLU A 373 27.93 7.20 -13.77
CA GLU A 373 28.50 6.87 -12.46
C GLU A 373 27.47 6.30 -11.50
N MET A 374 26.15 6.40 -11.81
CA MET A 374 25.12 5.85 -10.91
C MET A 374 25.23 4.33 -10.79
N PRO A 375 25.03 3.76 -9.58
CA PRO A 375 25.18 2.32 -9.32
C PRO A 375 23.99 1.48 -9.82
N PHE A 376 23.14 2.06 -10.65
CA PHE A 376 21.92 1.45 -11.20
C PHE A 376 21.93 1.57 -12.72
N GLU A 377 21.23 0.68 -13.39
CA GLU A 377 20.90 0.82 -14.81
C GLU A 377 20.08 2.11 -15.03
N PRO A 378 20.51 3.03 -15.92
CA PRO A 378 19.76 4.25 -16.20
C PRO A 378 18.36 3.95 -16.69
N SER A 379 17.37 4.53 -16.02
CA SER A 379 15.95 4.30 -16.31
C SER A 379 15.45 5.16 -17.49
N VAL A 380 14.28 4.85 -17.96
CA VAL A 380 13.54 5.69 -18.93
C VAL A 380 13.39 7.12 -18.42
N SER A 381 13.16 7.30 -17.10
CA SER A 381 13.05 8.63 -16.50
C SER A 381 14.37 9.41 -16.58
N SER A 382 15.52 8.75 -16.38
CA SER A 382 16.84 9.38 -16.49
C SER A 382 17.09 9.92 -17.89
N TRP A 383 16.92 9.06 -18.91
CA TRP A 383 17.11 9.46 -20.32
C TRP A 383 16.05 10.41 -20.81
N GLY A 384 14.79 10.27 -20.34
CA GLY A 384 13.68 11.15 -20.68
C GLY A 384 13.89 12.58 -20.21
N ALA A 385 14.34 12.76 -18.97
CA ALA A 385 14.69 14.08 -18.43
C ALA A 385 15.82 14.73 -19.22
N LEU A 386 16.89 14.00 -19.52
CA LEU A 386 18.01 14.50 -20.31
C LEU A 386 17.56 14.86 -21.74
N ALA A 387 16.82 14.00 -22.44
CA ALA A 387 16.34 14.25 -23.79
C ALA A 387 15.45 15.47 -23.87
N ALA A 388 14.51 15.63 -22.94
CA ALA A 388 13.59 16.76 -22.89
C ALA A 388 14.34 18.09 -22.64
N ALA A 389 15.28 18.11 -21.69
CA ALA A 389 16.05 19.30 -21.40
C ALA A 389 17.02 19.66 -22.54
N CYS A 390 17.72 18.68 -23.13
CA CYS A 390 18.62 18.90 -24.25
C CYS A 390 17.87 19.46 -25.46
N ARG A 391 16.69 18.92 -25.78
CA ARG A 391 15.82 19.45 -26.86
C ARG A 391 15.40 20.90 -26.56
N ALA A 392 14.92 21.19 -25.36
CA ALA A 392 14.48 22.54 -24.97
C ALA A 392 15.59 23.60 -25.06
N HIS A 393 16.84 23.18 -24.94
CA HIS A 393 18.01 24.07 -24.94
C HIS A 393 18.89 23.95 -26.19
N GLY A 394 18.46 23.22 -27.22
CA GLY A 394 19.16 23.11 -28.49
C GLY A 394 20.45 22.28 -28.46
N ALA A 395 20.64 21.43 -27.45
CA ALA A 395 21.76 20.49 -27.40
C ALA A 395 21.44 19.22 -28.24
N ASN A 396 21.39 19.41 -29.54
CA ASN A 396 20.77 18.50 -30.49
C ASN A 396 21.39 17.09 -30.54
N GLU A 397 22.73 17.00 -30.54
CA GLU A 397 23.43 15.70 -30.56
C GLU A 397 23.14 14.87 -29.30
N LEU A 398 23.11 15.51 -28.16
CA LEU A 398 22.81 14.83 -26.91
C LEU A 398 21.33 14.49 -26.79
N ALA A 399 20.44 15.35 -27.31
CA ALA A 399 19.00 15.05 -27.38
C ALA A 399 18.72 13.82 -28.27
N GLU A 400 19.40 13.72 -29.41
CA GLU A 400 19.35 12.56 -30.30
C GLU A 400 19.81 11.29 -29.58
N PHE A 401 20.99 11.33 -28.95
CA PHE A 401 21.54 10.20 -28.22
C PHE A 401 20.61 9.73 -27.10
N ALA A 402 20.11 10.65 -26.28
CA ALA A 402 19.21 10.32 -25.18
C ALA A 402 17.86 9.77 -25.67
N ALA A 403 17.32 10.31 -26.77
CA ALA A 403 16.09 9.81 -27.39
C ALA A 403 16.25 8.40 -27.98
N TRP A 404 17.43 8.08 -28.56
CA TRP A 404 17.74 6.71 -29.01
C TRP A 404 17.77 5.74 -27.83
N LYS A 405 18.35 6.13 -26.69
CA LYS A 405 18.35 5.30 -25.46
C LYS A 405 16.94 4.98 -24.99
N LEU A 406 15.99 5.91 -25.10
CA LEU A 406 14.57 5.63 -24.79
C LEU A 406 13.96 4.57 -25.71
N VAL A 407 14.23 4.65 -27.03
CA VAL A 407 13.77 3.67 -28.01
C VAL A 407 14.40 2.30 -27.76
N GLU A 408 15.69 2.23 -27.35
CA GLU A 408 16.35 0.98 -27.00
C GLU A 408 15.76 0.33 -25.76
N LEU A 409 15.45 1.13 -24.72
CA LEU A 409 14.92 0.63 -23.45
C LEU A 409 13.47 0.14 -23.54
N GLN A 410 12.64 0.83 -24.32
CA GLN A 410 11.22 0.49 -24.50
C GLN A 410 10.81 0.61 -25.96
N PRO A 411 11.17 -0.36 -26.81
CA PRO A 411 10.92 -0.33 -28.24
C PRO A 411 9.45 -0.46 -28.63
N GLU A 412 8.56 -0.79 -27.70
CA GLU A 412 7.11 -0.89 -27.89
C GLU A 412 6.36 0.44 -27.65
N VAL A 413 7.04 1.49 -27.16
CA VAL A 413 6.39 2.78 -26.83
C VAL A 413 6.51 3.76 -27.98
N SER A 414 5.39 4.04 -28.66
CA SER A 414 5.30 4.94 -29.81
C SER A 414 5.80 6.36 -29.54
N ALA A 415 5.59 6.86 -28.31
CA ALA A 415 5.97 8.21 -27.89
C ALA A 415 7.47 8.50 -28.02
N TYR A 416 8.34 7.50 -27.85
CA TYR A 416 9.79 7.70 -27.95
C TYR A 416 10.26 7.85 -29.39
N TYR A 417 9.63 7.13 -30.33
CA TYR A 417 9.88 7.34 -31.78
C TYR A 417 9.42 8.72 -32.23
N VAL A 418 8.27 9.16 -31.73
CA VAL A 418 7.78 10.52 -32.01
C VAL A 418 8.73 11.57 -31.43
N ALA A 419 9.22 11.40 -30.21
CA ALA A 419 10.18 12.31 -29.60
C ALA A 419 11.47 12.39 -30.42
N LEU A 420 12.04 11.24 -30.82
CA LEU A 420 13.24 11.17 -31.66
C LEU A 420 13.02 11.78 -33.06
N SER A 421 11.88 11.47 -33.69
CA SER A 421 11.51 12.09 -34.97
C SER A 421 11.40 13.60 -34.86
N ASN A 422 10.87 14.12 -33.75
CA ASN A 422 10.79 15.58 -33.53
C ASN A 422 12.18 16.21 -33.36
N VAL A 423 13.11 15.56 -32.66
CA VAL A 423 14.50 16.03 -32.54
C VAL A 423 15.14 16.15 -33.94
N TYR A 424 14.95 15.17 -34.81
CA TYR A 424 15.46 15.26 -36.18
C TYR A 424 14.79 16.36 -37.02
N ALA A 425 13.48 16.51 -36.90
CA ALA A 425 12.73 17.55 -37.63
C ALA A 425 13.13 18.97 -37.19
N GLU A 426 13.28 19.21 -35.90
CA GLU A 426 13.75 20.50 -35.35
C GLU A 426 15.15 20.86 -35.85
N ASN A 427 15.97 19.85 -36.18
CA ASN A 427 17.32 20.03 -36.75
C ASN A 427 17.34 20.07 -38.27
N GLY A 428 16.18 20.09 -38.95
CA GLY A 428 16.09 20.08 -40.39
C GLY A 428 16.42 18.73 -41.06
N ARG A 429 16.65 17.67 -40.30
CA ARG A 429 17.02 16.33 -40.75
C ARG A 429 15.77 15.51 -41.08
N TRP A 430 15.00 15.97 -42.08
CA TRP A 430 13.69 15.38 -42.44
C TRP A 430 13.76 13.93 -42.86
N ASN A 431 14.84 13.53 -43.59
CA ASN A 431 15.02 12.14 -44.00
C ASN A 431 15.18 11.18 -42.80
N ASP A 432 15.90 11.59 -41.78
CA ASP A 432 16.09 10.80 -40.57
C ASP A 432 14.79 10.76 -39.73
N ALA A 433 14.06 11.87 -39.69
CA ALA A 433 12.73 11.91 -39.08
C ALA A 433 11.75 10.92 -39.74
N MET A 434 11.76 10.83 -41.08
CA MET A 434 10.95 9.86 -41.82
C MET A 434 11.36 8.43 -41.51
N ARG A 435 12.66 8.12 -41.53
CA ARG A 435 13.16 6.76 -41.22
C ARG A 435 12.72 6.28 -39.81
N VAL A 436 12.73 7.16 -38.83
CA VAL A 436 12.27 6.81 -37.49
C VAL A 436 10.77 6.52 -37.43
N ARG A 437 9.97 7.24 -38.23
CA ARG A 437 8.54 6.99 -38.37
C ARG A 437 8.23 5.69 -39.12
N GLU A 438 9.01 5.37 -40.15
CA GLU A 438 8.95 4.10 -40.87
C GLU A 438 9.29 2.94 -39.89
N LEU A 439 10.37 3.09 -39.12
CA LEU A 439 10.75 2.11 -38.10
C LEU A 439 9.64 1.89 -37.03
N MET A 440 8.94 2.95 -36.64
CA MET A 440 7.78 2.87 -35.73
C MET A 440 6.63 2.09 -36.40
N ALA A 441 6.34 2.38 -37.68
CA ALA A 441 5.29 1.72 -38.45
C ALA A 441 5.60 0.24 -38.73
N ASP A 442 6.85 -0.12 -39.05
CA ASP A 442 7.32 -1.49 -39.24
C ASP A 442 7.14 -2.36 -37.98
N ARG A 443 7.19 -1.75 -36.80
CA ARG A 443 6.90 -2.39 -35.53
C ARG A 443 5.40 -2.45 -35.19
N GLY A 444 4.53 -2.01 -36.07
CA GLY A 444 3.08 -1.99 -35.90
C GLY A 444 2.58 -0.95 -34.88
N LEU A 445 3.43 0.00 -34.50
CA LEU A 445 3.08 1.03 -33.53
C LEU A 445 2.36 2.19 -34.21
N LYS A 446 1.27 2.66 -33.59
CA LYS A 446 0.53 3.87 -34.06
C LYS A 446 0.78 4.99 -33.05
N LYS A 447 0.80 6.22 -33.55
CA LYS A 447 0.84 7.42 -32.69
C LYS A 447 -0.45 7.46 -31.85
N ASP A 448 -0.31 7.53 -30.53
CA ASP A 448 -1.45 7.73 -29.64
C ASP A 448 -2.06 9.11 -29.89
N MET A 449 -3.39 9.16 -29.99
CA MET A 449 -4.09 10.44 -30.10
C MET A 449 -4.04 11.17 -28.76
N GLY A 450 -3.62 12.43 -28.77
CA GLY A 450 -3.69 13.30 -27.60
C GLY A 450 -5.14 13.60 -27.28
N CYS A 451 -5.56 13.37 -26.03
CA CYS A 451 -6.86 13.80 -25.54
C CYS A 451 -6.67 14.88 -24.47
N SER A 452 -7.53 15.91 -24.51
CA SER A 452 -7.66 16.90 -23.45
C SER A 452 -9.04 16.73 -22.80
N LEU A 453 -9.05 16.69 -21.46
CA LEU A 453 -10.29 16.64 -20.67
C LEU A 453 -10.59 18.05 -20.14
N VAL A 454 -11.81 18.54 -20.36
CA VAL A 454 -12.30 19.77 -19.77
C VAL A 454 -13.47 19.43 -18.85
N GLU A 455 -13.38 19.82 -17.61
CA GLU A 455 -14.52 19.76 -16.66
C GLU A 455 -15.42 20.98 -16.89
N VAL A 456 -16.65 20.70 -17.33
CA VAL A 456 -17.72 21.71 -17.40
C VAL A 456 -18.82 21.26 -16.48
N GLN A 457 -18.98 21.95 -15.35
CA GLN A 457 -20.08 21.78 -14.36
C GLN A 457 -20.67 20.36 -14.32
N ASN A 458 -20.02 19.46 -13.60
CA ASN A 458 -20.46 18.07 -13.30
C ASN A 458 -20.50 17.06 -14.47
N SER A 459 -19.90 17.32 -15.61
CA SER A 459 -19.73 16.30 -16.66
C SER A 459 -18.34 16.35 -17.28
N LYS A 460 -17.66 15.18 -17.30
CA LYS A 460 -16.37 15.00 -17.99
C LYS A 460 -16.66 14.74 -19.48
N HIS A 461 -16.36 15.68 -20.33
CA HIS A 461 -16.42 15.48 -21.79
C HIS A 461 -15.00 15.37 -22.36
N PRO A 462 -14.64 14.28 -23.05
CA PRO A 462 -13.39 14.22 -23.79
C PRO A 462 -13.48 15.11 -25.04
N LEU A 463 -12.58 16.09 -25.15
CA LEU A 463 -12.34 16.80 -26.39
C LEU A 463 -11.32 15.96 -27.19
N VAL A 464 -11.79 15.26 -28.20
CA VAL A 464 -10.95 14.61 -29.19
C VAL A 464 -10.65 15.67 -30.26
N LEU A 465 -9.41 16.17 -30.30
CA LEU A 465 -8.92 16.94 -31.42
C LEU A 465 -8.45 15.97 -32.49
N GLU A 466 -9.25 15.78 -33.54
CA GLU A 466 -8.79 15.15 -34.78
C GLU A 466 -7.76 16.06 -35.44
N ALA A 467 -6.51 15.58 -35.51
CA ALA A 467 -5.41 16.22 -36.24
C ALA A 467 -4.88 15.30 -37.33
#